data_e9842107f20590f02df12a3f19c59137
#
_entry.id   e9842107f20590f02df12a3f19c59137
#
_cell.length_a   1.000
_cell.length_b   1.000
_cell.length_c   1.000
_cell.angle_alpha   90.00
_cell.angle_beta   90.00
_cell.angle_gamma   90.00
#
_symmetry.space_group_name_H-M   'P 1'
#
loop_
_entity.id
_entity.type
_entity.pdbx_description
1 polymer ?
#
loop_
_entity_poly.entity_id
_entity_poly.type
_entity_poly.pdbx_seq_one_letter_code
_entity_poly.pdbx_strand_id
1 'polypeptide(L)'
;CATGGSMGGMQTLQFCATFPNRTYSAMPIACSTSHSAQNIALNELARQAVMADPVWDKGKYIKKNVQPKNGLAVARMVGHISYLSEKGMQEKFGRKLQERGDYDFSFNADFQVESYLRHQGFAFVERFDANSILYITRAMDYFDLSRQYKGGLTEAFKNQQTKFLVISFSSDWLYTTKENKDTVIALNAAGTDVSFAEIKTDKGHDSFLVDEPEFLKTIKGFIDSMHIKFKNEKRI
;
A
#
# COMPACT_ATOMS: atom_id res chain seq x y z
N CYS A 1 0.79 -9.41 -18.25
CA CYS A 1 0.91 -8.18 -17.46
C CYS A 1 1.08 -8.53 -15.98
N ALA A 2 2.12 -7.99 -15.33
CA ALA A 2 2.24 -8.04 -13.88
C ALA A 2 1.59 -6.79 -13.27
N THR A 3 0.79 -6.93 -12.20
CA THR A 3 0.15 -5.77 -11.57
C THR A 3 -0.11 -6.01 -10.09
N GLY A 4 -0.12 -4.95 -9.33
CA GLY A 4 -0.48 -4.95 -7.93
C GLY A 4 -0.49 -3.55 -7.33
N GLY A 5 -1.29 -3.37 -6.26
CA GLY A 5 -1.33 -2.14 -5.48
C GLY A 5 -0.52 -2.25 -4.19
N SER A 6 0.04 -1.13 -3.71
CA SER A 6 0.77 -1.06 -2.44
C SER A 6 1.94 -2.08 -2.41
N MET A 7 1.98 -2.97 -1.43
CA MET A 7 2.94 -4.08 -1.38
C MET A 7 2.95 -4.91 -2.67
N GLY A 8 1.80 -5.13 -3.31
CA GLY A 8 1.71 -5.81 -4.60
C GLY A 8 2.39 -5.05 -5.73
N GLY A 9 2.40 -3.71 -5.67
CA GLY A 9 3.16 -2.85 -6.58
C GLY A 9 4.67 -2.99 -6.37
N MET A 10 5.13 -3.06 -5.12
CA MET A 10 6.53 -3.35 -4.79
C MET A 10 6.96 -4.73 -5.32
N GLN A 11 6.11 -5.75 -5.15
CA GLN A 11 6.35 -7.09 -5.71
C GLN A 11 6.39 -7.07 -7.23
N THR A 12 5.54 -6.26 -7.88
CA THR A 12 5.56 -6.07 -9.34
C THR A 12 6.88 -5.46 -9.80
N LEU A 13 7.38 -4.42 -9.14
CA LEU A 13 8.67 -3.79 -9.42
C LEU A 13 9.82 -4.77 -9.20
N GLN A 14 9.83 -5.46 -8.06
CA GLN A 14 10.84 -6.48 -7.75
C GLN A 14 10.86 -7.61 -8.77
N PHE A 15 9.69 -8.10 -9.15
CA PHE A 15 9.57 -9.17 -10.14
C PHE A 15 10.15 -8.75 -11.50
N CYS A 16 9.81 -7.54 -11.96
CA CYS A 16 10.35 -7.02 -13.22
C CYS A 16 11.87 -6.80 -13.16
N ALA A 17 12.37 -6.24 -12.05
CA ALA A 17 13.81 -6.05 -11.86
C ALA A 17 14.59 -7.38 -11.83
N THR A 18 14.01 -8.42 -11.21
CA THR A 18 14.65 -9.74 -11.10
C THR A 18 14.54 -10.54 -12.40
N PHE A 19 13.45 -10.38 -13.14
CA PHE A 19 13.13 -11.17 -14.34
C PHE A 19 12.73 -10.27 -15.53
N PRO A 20 13.66 -9.49 -16.10
CA PRO A 20 13.37 -8.41 -17.06
C PRO A 20 12.66 -8.85 -18.36
N ASN A 21 12.72 -10.14 -18.71
CA ASN A 21 12.12 -10.68 -19.93
C ASN A 21 10.89 -11.58 -19.68
N ARG A 22 10.33 -11.57 -18.46
CA ARG A 22 9.22 -12.47 -18.08
C ARG A 22 7.85 -11.83 -18.22
N THR A 23 7.78 -10.51 -18.30
CA THR A 23 6.51 -9.79 -18.49
C THR A 23 6.56 -8.87 -19.69
N TYR A 24 5.47 -8.82 -20.45
CA TYR A 24 5.33 -7.88 -21.55
C TYR A 24 5.01 -6.47 -21.05
N SER A 25 4.17 -6.37 -20.01
CA SER A 25 3.80 -5.11 -19.39
C SER A 25 3.65 -5.23 -17.88
N ALA A 26 3.73 -4.11 -17.17
CA ALA A 26 3.57 -4.04 -15.73
C ALA A 26 2.84 -2.78 -15.28
N MET A 27 2.01 -2.91 -14.24
CA MET A 27 1.32 -1.79 -13.59
C MET A 27 1.58 -1.81 -12.08
N PRO A 28 2.67 -1.21 -11.59
CA PRO A 28 2.81 -0.90 -10.17
C PRO A 28 1.89 0.26 -9.80
N ILE A 29 1.05 0.07 -8.79
CA ILE A 29 -0.01 1.00 -8.39
C ILE A 29 0.20 1.43 -6.95
N ALA A 30 0.18 2.74 -6.66
CA ALA A 30 0.26 3.29 -5.31
C ALA A 30 1.39 2.65 -4.48
N CYS A 31 2.61 2.64 -4.98
CA CYS A 31 3.75 2.03 -4.33
C CYS A 31 5.03 2.85 -4.51
N SER A 32 6.11 2.40 -3.89
CA SER A 32 7.44 3.00 -4.00
C SER A 32 8.49 1.92 -4.21
N THR A 33 9.72 2.32 -4.52
CA THR A 33 10.88 1.43 -4.66
C THR A 33 11.59 1.14 -3.34
N SER A 34 11.21 1.83 -2.27
CA SER A 34 11.63 1.63 -0.88
C SER A 34 10.67 2.36 0.05
N HIS A 35 10.61 1.95 1.32
CA HIS A 35 9.82 2.69 2.31
C HIS A 35 10.48 4.00 2.70
N SER A 36 9.66 5.05 2.80
CA SER A 36 10.04 6.33 3.40
C SER A 36 10.16 6.22 4.93
N ALA A 37 10.78 7.22 5.57
CA ALA A 37 10.81 7.31 7.02
C ALA A 37 9.40 7.30 7.64
N GLN A 38 8.42 7.91 6.97
CA GLN A 38 7.02 7.91 7.40
C GLN A 38 6.40 6.51 7.38
N ASN A 39 6.60 5.74 6.29
CA ASN A 39 6.12 4.36 6.20
C ASN A 39 6.75 3.48 7.30
N ILE A 40 8.07 3.61 7.50
CA ILE A 40 8.80 2.87 8.56
C ILE A 40 8.27 3.24 9.94
N ALA A 41 8.00 4.52 10.21
CA ALA A 41 7.47 4.99 11.49
C ALA A 41 6.05 4.44 11.77
N LEU A 42 5.16 4.46 10.77
CA LEU A 42 3.81 3.89 10.90
C LEU A 42 3.88 2.37 11.15
N ASN A 43 4.74 1.66 10.42
CA ASN A 43 4.95 0.23 10.63
C ASN A 43 5.55 -0.07 12.02
N GLU A 44 6.49 0.75 12.48
CA GLU A 44 7.08 0.57 13.82
C GLU A 44 6.05 0.81 14.91
N LEU A 45 5.20 1.83 14.79
CA LEU A 45 4.08 2.06 15.72
C LEU A 45 3.15 0.84 15.79
N ALA A 46 2.77 0.28 14.63
CA ALA A 46 1.94 -0.92 14.56
C ALA A 46 2.62 -2.13 15.22
N ARG A 47 3.93 -2.32 14.98
CA ARG A 47 4.70 -3.41 15.60
C ARG A 47 4.80 -3.24 17.12
N GLN A 48 5.07 -2.02 17.57
CA GLN A 48 5.15 -1.74 19.02
C GLN A 48 3.82 -1.99 19.72
N ALA A 49 2.68 -1.64 19.08
CA ALA A 49 1.36 -1.95 19.62
C ALA A 49 1.17 -3.47 19.84
N VAL A 50 1.56 -4.29 18.88
CA VAL A 50 1.49 -5.76 19.00
C VAL A 50 2.45 -6.27 20.09
N MET A 51 3.70 -5.79 20.09
CA MET A 51 4.73 -6.28 21.02
C MET A 51 4.49 -5.83 22.47
N ALA A 52 3.78 -4.72 22.67
CA ALA A 52 3.38 -4.23 23.99
C ALA A 52 2.19 -5.00 24.57
N ASP A 53 1.43 -5.74 23.76
CA ASP A 53 0.36 -6.60 24.27
C ASP A 53 0.95 -7.75 25.10
N PRO A 54 0.61 -7.88 26.41
CA PRO A 54 1.17 -8.93 27.26
C PRO A 54 0.95 -10.35 26.74
N VAL A 55 -0.12 -10.55 25.96
CA VAL A 55 -0.48 -11.86 25.40
C VAL A 55 0.45 -12.27 24.25
N TRP A 56 1.15 -11.33 23.62
CA TRP A 56 2.06 -11.62 22.51
C TRP A 56 3.24 -12.54 22.91
N ASP A 57 3.74 -12.42 24.16
CA ASP A 57 4.75 -13.29 24.75
C ASP A 57 5.93 -13.61 23.78
N LYS A 58 6.54 -12.57 23.23
CA LYS A 58 7.65 -12.68 22.26
C LYS A 58 7.32 -13.61 21.06
N GLY A 59 6.08 -13.58 20.60
CA GLY A 59 5.59 -14.38 19.49
C GLY A 59 5.17 -15.81 19.85
N LYS A 60 5.21 -16.20 21.13
CA LYS A 60 4.91 -17.57 21.59
C LYS A 60 3.43 -17.82 21.88
N TYR A 61 2.55 -16.83 21.71
CA TYR A 61 1.12 -16.90 21.99
C TYR A 61 0.41 -18.04 21.24
N ILE A 62 0.90 -18.42 20.06
CA ILE A 62 0.34 -19.53 19.25
C ILE A 62 0.32 -20.85 20.04
N LYS A 63 1.40 -21.13 20.80
CA LYS A 63 1.50 -22.35 21.61
C LYS A 63 0.47 -22.41 22.73
N LYS A 64 -0.04 -21.26 23.15
CA LYS A 64 -1.05 -21.11 24.22
C LYS A 64 -2.47 -21.03 23.67
N ASN A 65 -2.65 -21.09 22.35
CA ASN A 65 -3.92 -20.92 21.66
C ASN A 65 -4.65 -19.61 22.08
N VAL A 66 -3.92 -18.54 22.24
CA VAL A 66 -4.42 -17.19 22.53
C VAL A 66 -3.95 -16.22 21.44
N GLN A 67 -4.43 -14.99 21.45
CA GLN A 67 -4.04 -13.97 20.46
C GLN A 67 -3.90 -12.60 21.12
N PRO A 68 -2.88 -11.81 20.80
CA PRO A 68 -2.69 -10.45 21.31
C PRO A 68 -3.68 -9.49 20.60
N LYS A 69 -4.96 -9.61 20.96
CA LYS A 69 -6.08 -8.97 20.27
C LYS A 69 -6.01 -7.45 20.34
N ASN A 70 -5.64 -6.90 21.50
CA ASN A 70 -5.59 -5.45 21.69
C ASN A 70 -4.46 -4.83 20.87
N GLY A 71 -3.26 -5.40 20.92
CA GLY A 71 -2.12 -4.91 20.14
C GLY A 71 -2.37 -5.02 18.64
N LEU A 72 -2.93 -6.13 18.18
CA LEU A 72 -3.25 -6.33 16.77
C LEU A 72 -4.37 -5.38 16.29
N ALA A 73 -5.38 -5.13 17.13
CA ALA A 73 -6.44 -4.16 16.82
C ALA A 73 -5.88 -2.74 16.67
N VAL A 74 -5.01 -2.30 17.58
CA VAL A 74 -4.36 -0.98 17.50
C VAL A 74 -3.47 -0.89 16.24
N ALA A 75 -2.69 -1.93 15.93
CA ALA A 75 -1.91 -1.99 14.71
C ALA A 75 -2.77 -1.80 13.45
N ARG A 76 -3.98 -2.37 13.42
CA ARG A 76 -4.94 -2.18 12.33
C ARG A 76 -5.51 -0.76 12.29
N MET A 77 -5.78 -0.15 13.44
CA MET A 77 -6.22 1.26 13.51
C MET A 77 -5.19 2.21 12.86
N VAL A 78 -3.89 2.00 13.11
CA VAL A 78 -2.80 2.75 12.46
C VAL A 78 -2.90 2.61 10.93
N GLY A 79 -3.11 1.40 10.43
CA GLY A 79 -3.34 1.16 9.01
C GLY A 79 -4.53 1.96 8.46
N HIS A 80 -5.70 1.91 9.12
CA HIS A 80 -6.87 2.63 8.65
C HIS A 80 -6.69 4.15 8.63
N ILE A 81 -5.95 4.72 9.58
CA ILE A 81 -5.60 6.14 9.56
C ILE A 81 -4.71 6.45 8.34
N SER A 82 -3.73 5.61 8.03
CA SER A 82 -2.79 5.83 6.93
C SER A 82 -3.39 5.58 5.54
N TYR A 83 -4.45 4.77 5.43
CA TYR A 83 -5.06 4.42 4.14
C TYR A 83 -6.10 5.44 3.65
N LEU A 84 -6.71 6.19 4.56
CA LEU A 84 -7.66 7.24 4.22
C LEU A 84 -6.94 8.59 4.05
N SER A 85 -7.48 9.45 3.17
CA SER A 85 -7.04 10.84 3.11
C SER A 85 -7.64 11.65 4.27
N GLU A 86 -7.00 12.78 4.60
CA GLU A 86 -7.53 13.73 5.58
C GLU A 86 -8.94 14.20 5.16
N LYS A 87 -9.10 14.56 3.88
CA LYS A 87 -10.37 15.00 3.33
C LYS A 87 -11.45 13.90 3.40
N GLY A 88 -11.12 12.68 2.96
CA GLY A 88 -12.06 11.55 3.02
C GLY A 88 -12.47 11.21 4.45
N MET A 89 -11.55 11.30 5.41
CA MET A 89 -11.84 11.11 6.83
C MET A 89 -12.74 12.23 7.38
N GLN A 90 -12.46 13.48 7.03
CA GLN A 90 -13.28 14.65 7.41
C GLN A 90 -14.69 14.58 6.83
N GLU A 91 -14.84 14.22 5.56
CA GLU A 91 -16.17 14.10 4.92
C GLU A 91 -16.99 12.97 5.52
N LYS A 92 -16.35 11.83 5.80
CA LYS A 92 -17.02 10.65 6.34
C LYS A 92 -17.47 10.84 7.79
N PHE A 93 -16.60 11.35 8.63
CA PHE A 93 -16.81 11.39 10.08
C PHE A 93 -16.95 12.81 10.64
N GLY A 94 -16.12 13.76 10.19
CA GLY A 94 -16.05 15.08 10.80
C GLY A 94 -15.89 15.01 12.31
N ARG A 95 -16.72 15.76 13.02
CA ARG A 95 -16.86 15.71 14.48
C ARG A 95 -18.18 15.06 14.91
N LYS A 96 -18.74 14.17 14.10
CA LYS A 96 -20.02 13.52 14.40
C LYS A 96 -19.90 12.66 15.65
N LEU A 97 -20.82 12.89 16.59
CA LEU A 97 -20.95 12.07 17.79
C LEU A 97 -21.71 10.78 17.49
N GLN A 98 -21.58 9.81 18.40
CA GLN A 98 -22.44 8.65 18.45
C GLN A 98 -23.90 9.07 18.78
N GLU A 99 -24.82 8.13 18.84
CA GLU A 99 -26.26 8.37 18.99
C GLU A 99 -26.65 9.19 20.23
N ARG A 100 -25.79 9.35 21.23
CA ARG A 100 -26.07 10.04 22.48
C ARG A 100 -26.28 11.56 22.35
N GLY A 101 -25.74 12.16 21.31
CA GLY A 101 -25.89 13.60 21.04
C GLY A 101 -25.04 14.56 21.88
N ASP A 102 -24.35 14.09 22.93
CA ASP A 102 -23.43 14.86 23.77
C ASP A 102 -22.23 14.05 24.24
N TYR A 103 -21.24 14.71 24.82
CA TYR A 103 -20.02 14.08 25.34
C TYR A 103 -20.28 13.29 26.62
N ASP A 104 -19.67 12.09 26.70
CA ASP A 104 -19.75 11.22 27.89
C ASP A 104 -18.69 11.56 28.95
N PHE A 105 -17.67 12.36 28.58
CA PHE A 105 -16.50 12.68 29.39
C PHE A 105 -15.80 11.46 30.00
N SER A 106 -15.91 10.30 29.32
CA SER A 106 -15.26 9.05 29.66
C SER A 106 -14.24 8.64 28.58
N PHE A 107 -13.64 7.46 28.72
CA PHE A 107 -12.78 6.87 27.68
C PHE A 107 -13.54 5.95 26.70
N ASN A 108 -14.87 6.03 26.68
CA ASN A 108 -15.68 5.40 25.65
C ASN A 108 -15.57 6.13 24.31
N ALA A 109 -16.12 5.55 23.25
CA ALA A 109 -16.15 6.23 21.96
C ALA A 109 -17.26 7.29 21.94
N ASP A 110 -16.90 8.56 21.96
CA ASP A 110 -17.84 9.68 21.76
C ASP A 110 -18.03 9.97 20.27
N PHE A 111 -16.95 9.96 19.50
CA PHE A 111 -16.98 10.28 18.08
C PHE A 111 -17.16 9.02 17.21
N GLN A 112 -17.84 9.20 16.08
CA GLN A 112 -18.03 8.10 15.12
C GLN A 112 -16.70 7.53 14.59
N VAL A 113 -15.68 8.36 14.41
CA VAL A 113 -14.36 7.90 13.97
C VAL A 113 -13.69 6.96 14.98
N GLU A 114 -13.88 7.17 16.28
CA GLU A 114 -13.35 6.29 17.33
C GLU A 114 -14.01 4.92 17.27
N SER A 115 -15.34 4.89 17.17
CA SER A 115 -16.11 3.66 17.02
C SER A 115 -15.71 2.91 15.74
N TYR A 116 -15.56 3.64 14.63
CA TYR A 116 -15.09 3.06 13.36
C TYR A 116 -13.72 2.40 13.52
N LEU A 117 -12.74 3.08 14.10
CA LEU A 117 -11.39 2.54 14.28
C LEU A 117 -11.39 1.29 15.18
N ARG A 118 -12.15 1.33 16.29
CA ARG A 118 -12.30 0.16 17.18
C ARG A 118 -12.94 -1.02 16.45
N HIS A 119 -14.00 -0.79 15.69
CA HIS A 119 -14.66 -1.82 14.90
C HIS A 119 -13.71 -2.43 13.87
N GLN A 120 -12.99 -1.62 13.10
CA GLN A 120 -12.03 -2.10 12.09
C GLN A 120 -10.86 -2.87 12.72
N GLY A 121 -10.39 -2.40 13.89
CA GLY A 121 -9.36 -3.09 14.65
C GLY A 121 -9.78 -4.49 15.06
N PHE A 122 -10.93 -4.63 15.72
CA PHE A 122 -11.40 -5.93 16.20
C PHE A 122 -11.87 -6.86 15.08
N ALA A 123 -12.49 -6.35 14.02
CA ALA A 123 -12.83 -7.14 12.84
C ALA A 123 -11.59 -7.75 12.14
N PHE A 124 -10.46 -7.05 12.19
CA PHE A 124 -9.19 -7.55 11.66
C PHE A 124 -8.61 -8.70 12.49
N VAL A 125 -8.75 -8.64 13.80
CA VAL A 125 -8.27 -9.67 14.74
C VAL A 125 -8.84 -11.05 14.42
N GLU A 126 -10.09 -11.11 13.96
CA GLU A 126 -10.77 -12.38 13.66
C GLU A 126 -10.17 -13.14 12.45
N ARG A 127 -9.39 -12.44 11.61
CA ARG A 127 -8.89 -12.99 10.34
C ARG A 127 -7.40 -12.84 10.09
N PHE A 128 -6.66 -12.25 11.02
CA PHE A 128 -5.24 -11.98 10.80
C PHE A 128 -4.39 -12.37 12.01
N ASP A 129 -3.17 -12.80 11.73
CA ASP A 129 -2.22 -13.23 12.74
C ASP A 129 -1.23 -12.11 13.12
N ALA A 130 -0.97 -11.95 14.42
CA ALA A 130 -0.13 -10.88 14.94
C ALA A 130 1.35 -11.02 14.55
N ASN A 131 1.90 -12.22 14.53
CA ASN A 131 3.27 -12.42 14.07
C ASN A 131 3.39 -12.13 12.56
N SER A 132 2.37 -12.47 11.78
CA SER A 132 2.36 -12.20 10.35
C SER A 132 2.46 -10.70 10.04
N ILE A 133 1.75 -9.82 10.79
CA ILE A 133 1.88 -8.38 10.58
C ILE A 133 3.28 -7.86 10.93
N LEU A 134 3.93 -8.41 11.97
CA LEU A 134 5.29 -8.05 12.33
C LEU A 134 6.27 -8.40 11.20
N TYR A 135 6.20 -9.62 10.65
CA TYR A 135 7.08 -10.07 9.58
C TYR A 135 6.81 -9.33 8.27
N ILE A 136 5.55 -9.16 7.88
CA ILE A 136 5.19 -8.48 6.63
C ILE A 136 5.65 -7.02 6.67
N THR A 137 5.35 -6.28 7.74
CA THR A 137 5.76 -4.87 7.85
C THR A 137 7.28 -4.73 7.93
N ARG A 138 7.99 -5.66 8.56
CA ARG A 138 9.45 -5.65 8.58
C ARG A 138 10.03 -5.96 7.20
N ALA A 139 9.47 -6.90 6.46
CA ALA A 139 9.89 -7.21 5.10
C ALA A 139 9.67 -6.01 4.16
N MET A 140 8.55 -5.29 4.32
CA MET A 140 8.29 -4.06 3.58
C MET A 140 9.29 -2.94 3.91
N ASP A 141 9.67 -2.78 5.18
CA ASP A 141 10.69 -1.79 5.59
C ASP A 141 12.10 -2.13 5.04
N TYR A 142 12.39 -3.41 4.86
CA TYR A 142 13.68 -3.85 4.29
C TYR A 142 13.68 -3.84 2.76
N PHE A 143 12.52 -3.71 2.14
CA PHE A 143 12.44 -3.58 0.69
C PHE A 143 13.09 -2.28 0.24
N ASP A 144 14.14 -2.39 -0.57
CA ASP A 144 14.86 -1.27 -1.17
C ASP A 144 15.54 -1.75 -2.46
N LEU A 145 14.90 -1.44 -3.59
CA LEU A 145 15.44 -1.80 -4.89
C LEU A 145 16.77 -1.12 -5.20
N SER A 146 16.96 0.11 -4.72
CA SER A 146 18.19 0.85 -5.00
C SER A 146 19.40 0.20 -4.36
N ARG A 147 19.22 -0.39 -3.17
CA ARG A 147 20.26 -1.06 -2.41
C ARG A 147 20.65 -2.42 -2.98
N GLN A 148 19.71 -3.09 -3.67
CA GLN A 148 19.93 -4.42 -4.22
C GLN A 148 20.83 -4.42 -5.46
N TYR A 149 20.96 -3.29 -6.14
CA TYR A 149 21.70 -3.16 -7.40
C TYR A 149 22.82 -2.15 -7.29
N LYS A 150 24.04 -2.54 -7.65
CA LYS A 150 25.19 -1.63 -7.75
C LYS A 150 24.93 -0.61 -8.87
N GLY A 151 24.65 0.62 -8.54
CA GLY A 151 24.26 1.66 -9.52
C GLY A 151 22.82 2.16 -9.30
N GLY A 152 22.14 1.65 -8.26
CA GLY A 152 20.84 2.15 -7.81
C GLY A 152 19.68 1.73 -8.71
N LEU A 153 18.60 2.51 -8.68
CA LEU A 153 17.32 2.17 -9.35
C LEU A 153 17.47 2.08 -10.87
N THR A 154 18.29 2.92 -11.50
CA THR A 154 18.51 2.86 -12.95
C THR A 154 19.09 1.51 -13.36
N GLU A 155 20.03 0.97 -12.57
CA GLU A 155 20.62 -0.35 -12.86
C GLU A 155 19.61 -1.48 -12.59
N ALA A 156 18.71 -1.33 -11.58
CA ALA A 156 17.65 -2.30 -11.31
C ALA A 156 16.71 -2.50 -12.51
N PHE A 157 16.50 -1.45 -13.30
CA PHE A 157 15.62 -1.48 -14.46
C PHE A 157 16.31 -1.52 -15.81
N LYS A 158 17.63 -1.68 -15.84
CA LYS A 158 18.40 -1.77 -17.06
C LYS A 158 18.03 -3.04 -17.86
N ASN A 159 18.02 -2.90 -19.18
CA ASN A 159 17.67 -3.99 -20.11
C ASN A 159 16.22 -4.49 -20.00
N GLN A 160 15.31 -3.72 -19.41
CA GLN A 160 13.90 -4.05 -19.37
C GLN A 160 13.27 -3.99 -20.77
N GLN A 161 12.52 -5.05 -21.11
CA GLN A 161 11.64 -5.06 -22.28
C GLN A 161 10.15 -4.83 -21.87
N THR A 162 9.89 -4.81 -20.58
CA THR A 162 8.56 -4.61 -20.00
C THR A 162 8.11 -3.17 -20.22
N LYS A 163 6.88 -2.98 -20.67
CA LYS A 163 6.22 -1.67 -20.81
C LYS A 163 5.47 -1.35 -19.52
N PHE A 164 5.78 -0.22 -18.90
CA PHE A 164 5.22 0.15 -17.60
C PHE A 164 4.12 1.19 -17.69
N LEU A 165 3.11 1.05 -16.80
CA LEU A 165 2.22 2.13 -16.39
C LEU A 165 2.29 2.26 -14.87
N VAL A 166 2.92 3.33 -14.39
CA VAL A 166 2.95 3.66 -12.95
C VAL A 166 1.71 4.50 -12.62
N ILE A 167 0.96 4.11 -11.59
CA ILE A 167 -0.26 4.81 -11.17
C ILE A 167 -0.12 5.29 -9.73
N SER A 168 -0.42 6.57 -9.49
CA SER A 168 -0.54 7.17 -8.16
C SER A 168 -1.90 7.81 -7.96
N PHE A 169 -2.25 8.09 -6.71
CA PHE A 169 -3.47 8.80 -6.33
C PHE A 169 -3.13 10.13 -5.65
N SER A 170 -3.81 11.20 -6.05
CA SER A 170 -3.44 12.56 -5.63
C SER A 170 -3.54 12.80 -4.12
N SER A 171 -4.38 12.06 -3.42
CA SER A 171 -4.59 12.16 -1.97
C SER A 171 -3.92 11.04 -1.18
N ASP A 172 -3.13 10.17 -1.84
CA ASP A 172 -2.34 9.16 -1.17
C ASP A 172 -1.13 9.80 -0.49
N TRP A 173 -1.15 9.81 0.85
CA TRP A 173 -0.06 10.35 1.66
C TRP A 173 0.86 9.26 2.23
N LEU A 174 0.48 7.99 2.01
CA LEU A 174 1.29 6.82 2.38
C LEU A 174 2.33 6.49 1.29
N TYR A 175 1.91 6.47 0.01
CA TYR A 175 2.78 6.33 -1.16
C TYR A 175 2.52 7.49 -2.12
N THR A 176 3.20 8.57 -1.88
CA THR A 176 2.94 9.86 -2.52
C THR A 176 3.16 9.83 -4.04
N THR A 177 2.47 10.74 -4.74
CA THR A 177 2.73 10.98 -6.17
C THR A 177 4.20 11.27 -6.45
N LYS A 178 4.91 11.93 -5.50
CA LYS A 178 6.35 12.19 -5.63
C LYS A 178 7.15 10.90 -5.71
N GLU A 179 6.94 9.96 -4.79
CA GLU A 179 7.66 8.67 -4.77
C GLU A 179 7.37 7.83 -6.04
N ASN A 180 6.13 7.88 -6.53
CA ASN A 180 5.77 7.23 -7.79
C ASN A 180 6.47 7.91 -8.99
N LYS A 181 6.60 9.23 -9.02
CA LYS A 181 7.38 9.95 -10.03
C LYS A 181 8.87 9.63 -9.96
N ASP A 182 9.45 9.47 -8.78
CA ASP A 182 10.85 9.05 -8.62
C ASP A 182 11.08 7.66 -9.27
N THR A 183 10.11 6.75 -9.15
CA THR A 183 10.11 5.45 -9.86
C THR A 183 10.08 5.64 -11.38
N VAL A 184 9.21 6.53 -11.88
CA VAL A 184 9.13 6.84 -13.33
C VAL A 184 10.44 7.43 -13.86
N ILE A 185 11.06 8.32 -13.11
CA ILE A 185 12.36 8.90 -13.47
C ILE A 185 13.43 7.82 -13.60
N ALA A 186 13.48 6.88 -12.66
CA ALA A 186 14.43 5.78 -12.70
C ALA A 186 14.19 4.84 -13.91
N LEU A 187 12.93 4.52 -14.22
CA LEU A 187 12.54 3.73 -15.39
C LEU A 187 12.94 4.43 -16.70
N ASN A 188 12.66 5.73 -16.82
CA ASN A 188 13.07 6.54 -17.98
C ASN A 188 14.59 6.59 -18.12
N ALA A 189 15.33 6.81 -17.04
CA ALA A 189 16.79 6.83 -17.05
C ALA A 189 17.41 5.49 -17.44
N ALA A 190 16.70 4.39 -17.18
CA ALA A 190 17.08 3.04 -17.63
C ALA A 190 16.72 2.76 -19.10
N GLY A 191 16.08 3.69 -19.80
CA GLY A 191 15.62 3.51 -21.19
C GLY A 191 14.35 2.66 -21.32
N THR A 192 13.56 2.52 -20.27
CA THR A 192 12.36 1.67 -20.25
C THR A 192 11.15 2.44 -20.82
N ASP A 193 10.28 1.73 -21.56
CA ASP A 193 8.99 2.28 -22.01
C ASP A 193 8.05 2.42 -20.79
N VAL A 194 7.85 3.65 -20.31
CA VAL A 194 7.04 3.95 -19.14
C VAL A 194 6.05 5.08 -19.37
N SER A 195 4.80 4.84 -18.95
CA SER A 195 3.75 5.85 -18.82
C SER A 195 3.43 6.09 -17.35
N PHE A 196 2.92 7.29 -17.04
CA PHE A 196 2.52 7.67 -15.69
C PHE A 196 1.10 8.23 -15.69
N ALA A 197 0.30 7.84 -14.71
CA ALA A 197 -1.02 8.39 -14.46
C ALA A 197 -1.18 8.77 -12.98
N GLU A 198 -1.50 10.03 -12.70
CA GLU A 198 -1.95 10.49 -11.40
C GLU A 198 -3.47 10.60 -11.41
N ILE A 199 -4.15 9.72 -10.68
CA ILE A 199 -5.61 9.73 -10.55
C ILE A 199 -6.02 10.76 -9.49
N LYS A 200 -6.86 11.70 -9.89
CA LYS A 200 -7.38 12.74 -8.99
C LYS A 200 -8.51 12.17 -8.14
N THR A 201 -8.28 12.02 -6.84
CA THR A 201 -9.22 11.43 -5.90
C THR A 201 -8.96 11.93 -4.48
N ASP A 202 -9.94 11.82 -3.61
CA ASP A 202 -9.86 12.14 -2.17
C ASP A 202 -9.96 10.89 -1.27
N LYS A 203 -9.94 9.70 -1.87
CA LYS A 203 -10.14 8.43 -1.14
C LYS A 203 -8.86 7.88 -0.49
N GLY A 204 -7.71 8.56 -0.67
CA GLY A 204 -6.42 8.17 -0.07
C GLY A 204 -5.77 6.97 -0.75
N HIS A 205 -5.00 6.22 0.04
CA HIS A 205 -4.29 5.03 -0.44
C HIS A 205 -5.23 3.94 -0.94
N ASP A 206 -6.37 3.73 -0.28
CA ASP A 206 -7.34 2.70 -0.63
C ASP A 206 -8.09 2.97 -1.95
N SER A 207 -7.78 4.06 -2.68
CA SER A 207 -8.42 4.41 -3.94
C SER A 207 -8.40 3.29 -4.99
N PHE A 208 -7.38 2.42 -5.00
CA PHE A 208 -7.33 1.27 -5.92
C PHE A 208 -8.22 0.09 -5.49
N LEU A 209 -8.82 0.14 -4.30
CA LEU A 209 -9.71 -0.91 -3.76
C LEU A 209 -11.19 -0.53 -3.84
N VAL A 210 -11.49 0.70 -4.22
CA VAL A 210 -12.86 1.22 -4.29
C VAL A 210 -13.20 1.62 -5.72
N ASP A 211 -14.49 1.88 -5.95
CA ASP A 211 -14.96 2.34 -7.26
C ASP A 211 -14.41 3.75 -7.56
N GLU A 212 -13.43 3.81 -8.46
CA GLU A 212 -12.81 5.01 -8.98
C GLU A 212 -12.79 4.95 -10.51
N PRO A 213 -13.78 5.59 -11.18
CA PRO A 213 -14.00 5.41 -12.62
C PRO A 213 -12.80 5.78 -13.48
N GLU A 214 -12.06 6.86 -13.14
CA GLU A 214 -10.88 7.27 -13.88
C GLU A 214 -9.76 6.21 -13.79
N PHE A 215 -9.57 5.64 -12.62
CA PHE A 215 -8.62 4.55 -12.41
C PHE A 215 -8.98 3.30 -13.23
N LEU A 216 -10.23 2.87 -13.18
CA LEU A 216 -10.69 1.70 -13.95
C LEU A 216 -10.55 1.91 -15.45
N LYS A 217 -10.88 3.12 -15.96
CA LYS A 217 -10.71 3.50 -17.36
C LYS A 217 -9.23 3.49 -17.78
N THR A 218 -8.35 3.99 -16.91
CA THR A 218 -6.89 4.05 -17.13
C THR A 218 -6.31 2.64 -17.25
N ILE A 219 -6.64 1.74 -16.31
CA ILE A 219 -6.21 0.33 -16.36
C ILE A 219 -6.70 -0.34 -17.64
N LYS A 220 -7.99 -0.21 -17.94
CA LYS A 220 -8.59 -0.81 -19.13
C LYS A 220 -7.90 -0.34 -20.40
N GLY A 221 -7.70 0.96 -20.56
CA GLY A 221 -7.03 1.55 -21.72
C GLY A 221 -5.59 1.04 -21.90
N PHE A 222 -4.84 0.91 -20.82
CA PHE A 222 -3.50 0.35 -20.87
C PHE A 222 -3.51 -1.12 -21.27
N ILE A 223 -4.34 -1.95 -20.64
CA ILE A 223 -4.44 -3.39 -20.96
C ILE A 223 -4.82 -3.61 -22.43
N ASP A 224 -5.84 -2.89 -22.92
CA ASP A 224 -6.28 -2.99 -24.32
C ASP A 224 -5.17 -2.60 -25.30
N SER A 225 -4.46 -1.50 -25.02
CA SER A 225 -3.33 -1.04 -25.83
C SER A 225 -2.20 -2.07 -25.85
N MET A 226 -1.82 -2.61 -24.69
CA MET A 226 -0.76 -3.62 -24.59
C MET A 226 -1.14 -4.93 -25.28
N HIS A 227 -2.41 -5.31 -25.23
CA HIS A 227 -2.90 -6.50 -25.92
C HIS A 227 -2.78 -6.37 -27.44
N ILE A 228 -3.16 -5.21 -27.99
CA ILE A 228 -3.02 -4.93 -29.41
C ILE A 228 -1.54 -4.94 -29.85
N LYS A 229 -0.67 -4.24 -29.10
CA LYS A 229 0.77 -4.20 -29.38
C LYS A 229 1.38 -5.60 -29.35
N PHE A 230 1.07 -6.39 -28.32
CA PHE A 230 1.58 -7.76 -28.18
C PHE A 230 1.17 -8.68 -29.35
N LYS A 231 -0.08 -8.57 -29.81
CA LYS A 231 -0.55 -9.34 -30.98
C LYS A 231 0.20 -8.96 -32.26
N ASN A 232 0.46 -7.67 -32.44
CA ASN A 232 1.13 -7.17 -33.63
C ASN A 232 2.61 -7.58 -33.65
N GLU A 233 3.29 -7.51 -32.51
CA GLU A 233 4.69 -7.92 -32.38
C GLU A 233 4.91 -9.45 -32.57
N LYS A 234 3.90 -10.28 -32.27
CA LYS A 234 3.96 -11.74 -32.50
C LYS A 234 3.57 -12.20 -33.91
N ARG A 235 3.05 -11.28 -34.75
CA ARG A 235 2.67 -11.58 -36.14
C ARG A 235 3.81 -11.35 -37.16
N ILE A 236 4.94 -10.83 -36.65
CA ILE A 236 6.18 -10.65 -37.40
C ILE A 236 7.13 -11.80 -37.05
#